data_f3b2f0fa8745bd6f0430046f60598193
#
_entry.id   f3b2f0fa8745bd6f0430046f60598193
#
_cell.length_a   1.000
_cell.length_b   1.000
_cell.length_c   1.000
_cell.angle_alpha   90.00
_cell.angle_beta   90.00
_cell.angle_gamma   90.00
#
_symmetry.space_group_name_H-M   'P 1'
#
loop_
_entity.id
_entity.type
_entity.pdbx_description
1 polymer ?
#
loop_
_entity_poly.entity_id
_entity_poly.type
_entity_poly.pdbx_seq_one_letter_code
_entity_poly.pdbx_strand_id
1 'polypeptide(L)'
;ARLDRAGGAADLFEEMVSATFEVIADVTFSDGSGFDRGAVHQAIEQYIGATAKISLLDVMGAPPWVPRPNRLFTGRATRTTKRLADRAIDARRAEGAKTPPDLLDLLMAGADPESGRRMTTAELRDNLLTFIVAGHETTALTLSWALYLCAFDQDVQAAAREEATGVLGDRAATVADLPALPLVRRIVDEALRMYPPAAFLSRTAMAADVLCGREVRPGDTVILPIYALHRHRQLWDDPDAFRPDRFADPKAVPRFQYLPFGDGPRICIGASFALQEAVIILATLLARFRFSALPGREPKPVMILTLRPQGGVWLKVERA
;
A
#
# COMPACT_ATOMS: atom_id res chain seq x y z
N ALA A 1 12.15 -4.69 -17.14
CA ALA A 1 12.37 -3.87 -18.38
C ALA A 1 12.80 -2.42 -18.07
N ARG A 2 12.22 -1.72 -17.07
CA ARG A 2 12.64 -0.35 -16.70
C ARG A 2 13.98 -0.36 -15.95
N LEU A 3 14.08 -1.20 -14.91
CA LEU A 3 15.32 -1.34 -14.12
C LEU A 3 16.49 -1.88 -14.95
N ASP A 4 16.24 -2.74 -15.93
CA ASP A 4 17.28 -3.20 -16.88
C ASP A 4 17.91 -2.05 -17.68
N ARG A 5 17.16 -0.97 -17.91
CA ARG A 5 17.61 0.21 -18.65
C ARG A 5 18.22 1.30 -17.76
N ALA A 6 17.99 1.23 -16.46
CA ALA A 6 18.42 2.26 -15.51
C ALA A 6 19.96 2.32 -15.32
N GLY A 7 20.68 1.22 -15.61
CA GLY A 7 22.17 1.16 -15.65
C GLY A 7 22.89 1.97 -14.58
N GLY A 8 22.44 1.95 -13.33
CA GLY A 8 22.99 2.78 -12.28
C GLY A 8 22.00 3.06 -11.15
N ALA A 9 21.72 4.34 -10.86
CA ALA A 9 20.81 4.76 -9.80
C ALA A 9 19.35 4.85 -10.28
N ALA A 10 18.42 4.32 -9.49
CA ALA A 10 16.98 4.41 -9.75
C ALA A 10 16.21 4.82 -8.49
N ASP A 11 15.13 5.58 -8.67
CA ASP A 11 14.16 5.81 -7.61
C ASP A 11 13.19 4.62 -7.52
N LEU A 12 13.43 3.75 -6.54
CA LEU A 12 12.63 2.54 -6.36
C LEU A 12 11.19 2.84 -5.90
N PHE A 13 10.96 4.01 -5.30
CA PHE A 13 9.59 4.38 -4.92
C PHE A 13 8.73 4.61 -6.17
N GLU A 14 9.20 5.42 -7.12
CA GLU A 14 8.49 5.68 -8.38
C GLU A 14 8.31 4.41 -9.22
N GLU A 15 9.33 3.55 -9.26
CA GLU A 15 9.24 2.28 -9.99
C GLU A 15 8.23 1.32 -9.35
N MET A 16 8.16 1.27 -8.01
CA MET A 16 7.18 0.43 -7.31
C MET A 16 5.77 0.99 -7.43
N VAL A 17 5.57 2.31 -7.33
CA VAL A 17 4.27 2.96 -7.58
C VAL A 17 3.75 2.60 -8.97
N SER A 18 4.60 2.70 -10.00
CA SER A 18 4.23 2.31 -11.36
C SER A 18 3.87 0.83 -11.47
N ALA A 19 4.65 -0.06 -10.86
CA ALA A 19 4.42 -1.51 -10.93
C ALA A 19 3.12 -1.93 -10.22
N THR A 20 2.90 -1.46 -9.00
CA THR A 20 1.70 -1.80 -8.22
C THR A 20 0.43 -1.16 -8.79
N PHE A 21 0.55 0.01 -9.44
CA PHE A 21 -0.56 0.59 -10.17
C PHE A 21 -0.98 -0.29 -11.36
N GLU A 22 -0.04 -0.81 -12.13
CA GLU A 22 -0.35 -1.73 -13.24
C GLU A 22 -1.03 -3.00 -12.72
N VAL A 23 -0.53 -3.57 -11.61
CA VAL A 23 -1.13 -4.77 -11.01
C VAL A 23 -2.57 -4.51 -10.57
N ILE A 24 -2.84 -3.45 -9.81
CA ILE A 24 -4.20 -3.16 -9.33
C ILE A 24 -5.14 -2.80 -10.49
N ALA A 25 -4.63 -2.15 -11.54
CA ALA A 25 -5.41 -1.86 -12.74
C ALA A 25 -5.77 -3.15 -13.50
N ASP A 26 -4.84 -4.09 -13.64
CA ASP A 26 -5.09 -5.39 -14.26
C ASP A 26 -6.10 -6.23 -13.47
N VAL A 27 -5.94 -6.29 -12.14
CA VAL A 27 -6.89 -7.02 -11.26
C VAL A 27 -8.28 -6.42 -11.31
N THR A 28 -8.36 -5.09 -11.47
CA THR A 28 -9.65 -4.38 -11.43
C THR A 28 -10.37 -4.41 -12.78
N PHE A 29 -9.63 -4.28 -13.89
CA PHE A 29 -10.22 -4.06 -15.22
C PHE A 29 -9.73 -5.07 -16.28
N SER A 30 -9.02 -6.12 -15.90
CA SER A 30 -8.43 -7.13 -16.80
C SER A 30 -7.57 -6.48 -17.90
N ASP A 31 -7.91 -6.63 -19.16
CA ASP A 31 -7.17 -6.16 -20.34
C ASP A 31 -7.33 -4.65 -20.63
N GLY A 32 -7.94 -3.89 -19.74
CA GLY A 32 -7.99 -2.43 -19.81
C GLY A 32 -8.85 -1.83 -20.92
N SER A 33 -9.72 -2.62 -21.54
CA SER A 33 -10.67 -2.09 -22.54
C SER A 33 -11.55 -0.99 -21.93
N GLY A 34 -11.44 0.22 -22.45
CA GLY A 34 -12.23 1.38 -22.03
C GLY A 34 -11.67 2.16 -20.82
N PHE A 35 -10.51 1.74 -20.25
CA PHE A 35 -9.91 2.41 -19.08
C PHE A 35 -8.56 3.06 -19.44
N ASP A 36 -8.51 4.38 -19.45
CA ASP A 36 -7.28 5.14 -19.67
C ASP A 36 -6.43 5.13 -18.39
N ARG A 37 -5.53 4.14 -18.28
CA ARG A 37 -4.62 3.94 -17.12
C ARG A 37 -3.77 5.17 -16.85
N GLY A 38 -3.27 5.82 -17.90
CA GLY A 38 -2.43 7.01 -17.75
C GLY A 38 -3.19 8.19 -17.16
N ALA A 39 -4.39 8.46 -17.67
CA ALA A 39 -5.25 9.53 -17.15
C ALA A 39 -5.71 9.27 -15.71
N VAL A 40 -5.98 8.01 -15.36
CA VAL A 40 -6.36 7.64 -13.98
C VAL A 40 -5.18 7.76 -13.04
N HIS A 41 -4.02 7.25 -13.39
CA HIS A 41 -2.80 7.40 -12.58
C HIS A 41 -2.51 8.88 -12.30
N GLN A 42 -2.47 9.71 -13.35
CA GLN A 42 -2.24 11.15 -13.20
C GLN A 42 -3.29 11.83 -12.32
N ALA A 43 -4.58 11.47 -12.46
CA ALA A 43 -5.65 12.05 -11.66
C ALA A 43 -5.56 11.63 -10.19
N ILE A 44 -5.12 10.40 -9.90
CA ILE A 44 -4.90 9.90 -8.53
C ILE A 44 -3.70 10.61 -7.90
N GLU A 45 -2.57 10.74 -8.59
CA GLU A 45 -1.40 11.48 -8.10
C GLU A 45 -1.75 12.94 -7.78
N GLN A 46 -2.51 13.61 -8.65
CA GLN A 46 -3.01 14.95 -8.40
C GLN A 46 -3.93 15.01 -7.18
N TYR A 47 -4.81 14.01 -7.01
CA TYR A 47 -5.70 13.93 -5.87
C TYR A 47 -4.93 13.73 -4.55
N ILE A 48 -4.00 12.79 -4.50
CA ILE A 48 -3.15 12.53 -3.34
C ILE A 48 -2.31 13.75 -3.02
N GLY A 49 -1.62 14.34 -4.01
CA GLY A 49 -0.78 15.52 -3.83
C GLY A 49 -1.53 16.76 -3.33
N ALA A 50 -2.82 16.88 -3.67
CA ALA A 50 -3.66 17.97 -3.23
C ALA A 50 -4.30 17.72 -1.85
N THR A 51 -4.65 16.46 -1.55
CA THR A 51 -5.25 16.04 -0.26
C THR A 51 -4.19 15.98 0.84
N ALA A 52 -2.96 15.66 0.50
CA ALA A 52 -1.81 15.56 1.39
C ALA A 52 -1.40 16.90 2.03
N LYS A 53 -1.83 18.03 1.47
CA LYS A 53 -1.55 19.36 2.03
C LYS A 53 -2.57 19.69 3.10
N ILE A 54 -2.25 19.39 4.35
CA ILE A 54 -3.03 19.87 5.50
C ILE A 54 -3.06 21.40 5.42
N SER A 55 -4.25 21.97 5.28
CA SER A 55 -4.41 23.42 5.29
C SER A 55 -4.16 23.97 6.69
N LEU A 56 -3.46 25.08 6.80
CA LEU A 56 -3.33 25.79 8.08
C LEU A 56 -4.71 26.09 8.71
N LEU A 57 -5.73 26.29 7.89
CA LEU A 57 -7.12 26.46 8.31
C LEU A 57 -7.70 25.21 8.98
N ASP A 58 -7.29 24.00 8.54
CA ASP A 58 -7.71 22.75 9.17
C ASP A 58 -7.03 22.59 10.55
N VAL A 59 -5.76 22.97 10.65
CA VAL A 59 -5.01 22.98 11.91
C VAL A 59 -5.59 23.97 12.91
N MET A 60 -6.05 25.13 12.43
CA MET A 60 -6.69 26.18 13.24
C MET A 60 -8.17 25.86 13.60
N GLY A 61 -8.69 24.73 13.18
CA GLY A 61 -10.09 24.36 13.44
C GLY A 61 -11.12 25.21 12.70
N ALA A 62 -10.75 25.84 11.57
CA ALA A 62 -11.67 26.66 10.80
C ALA A 62 -12.89 25.85 10.32
N PRO A 63 -14.11 26.42 10.43
CA PRO A 63 -15.33 25.73 10.04
C PRO A 63 -15.30 25.21 8.58
N PRO A 64 -16.00 24.10 8.24
CA PRO A 64 -15.97 23.50 6.91
C PRO A 64 -16.42 24.41 5.75
N TRP A 65 -17.21 25.43 6.04
CA TRP A 65 -17.71 26.40 5.04
C TRP A 65 -16.66 27.45 4.62
N VAL A 66 -15.54 27.57 5.36
CA VAL A 66 -14.46 28.48 4.97
C VAL A 66 -13.78 27.93 3.71
N PRO A 67 -13.69 28.72 2.59
CA PRO A 67 -13.07 28.25 1.36
C PRO A 67 -11.59 27.90 1.57
N ARG A 68 -11.21 26.71 1.10
CA ARG A 68 -9.83 26.25 1.11
C ARG A 68 -9.30 26.21 -0.33
N PRO A 69 -8.31 27.03 -0.70
CA PRO A 69 -7.82 27.08 -2.08
C PRO A 69 -7.43 25.72 -2.64
N ASN A 70 -6.85 24.84 -1.79
CA ASN A 70 -6.42 23.49 -2.18
C ASN A 70 -7.62 22.60 -2.62
N ARG A 71 -8.83 22.82 -2.07
CA ARG A 71 -10.02 22.04 -2.46
C ARG A 71 -10.58 22.40 -3.82
N LEU A 72 -10.26 23.57 -4.36
CA LEU A 72 -10.70 23.97 -5.71
C LEU A 72 -9.99 23.14 -6.80
N PHE A 73 -8.71 22.82 -6.59
CA PHE A 73 -7.94 21.99 -7.52
C PHE A 73 -8.28 20.50 -7.42
N THR A 74 -8.57 20.00 -6.20
CA THR A 74 -9.02 18.60 -6.00
C THR A 74 -10.35 18.32 -6.70
N GLY A 75 -11.25 19.30 -6.79
CA GLY A 75 -12.56 19.11 -7.38
C GLY A 75 -12.56 18.75 -8.88
N ARG A 76 -11.55 19.16 -9.64
CA ARG A 76 -11.37 18.77 -11.06
C ARG A 76 -10.84 17.35 -11.20
N ALA A 77 -9.76 17.02 -10.50
CA ALA A 77 -9.17 15.70 -10.50
C ALA A 77 -10.20 14.64 -10.08
N THR A 78 -10.90 14.87 -8.96
CA THR A 78 -11.96 13.98 -8.46
C THR A 78 -13.08 13.79 -9.48
N ARG A 79 -13.53 14.85 -10.15
CA ARG A 79 -14.56 14.75 -11.20
C ARG A 79 -14.09 13.94 -12.40
N THR A 80 -12.85 14.12 -12.82
CA THR A 80 -12.28 13.36 -13.95
C THR A 80 -12.18 11.89 -13.61
N THR A 81 -11.61 11.55 -12.44
CA THR A 81 -11.48 10.18 -11.97
C THR A 81 -12.84 9.48 -11.85
N LYS A 82 -13.85 10.17 -11.28
CA LYS A 82 -15.23 9.64 -11.19
C LYS A 82 -15.82 9.35 -12.56
N ARG A 83 -15.67 10.26 -13.54
CA ARG A 83 -16.17 10.03 -14.91
C ARG A 83 -15.48 8.85 -15.61
N LEU A 84 -14.16 8.67 -15.40
CA LEU A 84 -13.44 7.54 -15.97
C LEU A 84 -13.92 6.22 -15.38
N ALA A 85 -14.14 6.16 -14.05
CA ALA A 85 -14.71 4.98 -13.40
C ALA A 85 -16.16 4.69 -13.85
N ASP A 86 -17.01 5.72 -13.97
CA ASP A 86 -18.39 5.57 -14.48
C ASP A 86 -18.38 4.98 -15.91
N ARG A 87 -17.52 5.49 -16.80
CA ARG A 87 -17.36 4.95 -18.16
C ARG A 87 -16.93 3.49 -18.18
N ALA A 88 -15.99 3.09 -17.31
CA ALA A 88 -15.55 1.71 -17.21
C ALA A 88 -16.68 0.77 -16.75
N ILE A 89 -17.49 1.22 -15.78
CA ILE A 89 -18.66 0.48 -15.29
C ILE A 89 -19.70 0.32 -16.42
N ASP A 90 -19.99 1.40 -17.15
CA ASP A 90 -20.99 1.37 -18.23
C ASP A 90 -20.51 0.51 -19.41
N ALA A 91 -19.23 0.57 -19.78
CA ALA A 91 -18.62 -0.31 -20.78
C ALA A 91 -18.75 -1.78 -20.37
N ARG A 92 -18.40 -2.13 -19.12
CA ARG A 92 -18.51 -3.50 -18.62
C ARG A 92 -19.96 -4.01 -18.61
N ARG A 93 -20.94 -3.15 -18.29
CA ARG A 93 -22.35 -3.52 -18.39
C ARG A 93 -22.81 -3.84 -19.81
N ALA A 94 -22.26 -3.12 -20.80
CA ALA A 94 -22.56 -3.36 -22.20
C ALA A 94 -21.88 -4.60 -22.76
N GLU A 95 -20.63 -4.86 -22.35
CA GLU A 95 -19.82 -5.99 -22.82
C GLU A 95 -20.16 -7.30 -22.10
N GLY A 96 -20.64 -7.24 -20.86
CA GLY A 96 -20.84 -8.38 -19.97
C GLY A 96 -19.60 -8.72 -19.14
N ALA A 97 -19.76 -9.70 -18.24
CA ALA A 97 -18.68 -10.14 -17.35
C ALA A 97 -17.55 -10.84 -18.13
N LYS A 98 -16.31 -10.64 -17.69
CA LYS A 98 -15.13 -11.32 -18.22
C LYS A 98 -15.05 -12.79 -17.77
N THR A 99 -14.23 -13.56 -18.47
CA THR A 99 -13.94 -14.94 -18.07
C THR A 99 -12.42 -15.15 -18.07
N PRO A 100 -11.82 -15.35 -16.91
CA PRO A 100 -12.38 -15.33 -15.56
C PRO A 100 -12.87 -13.91 -15.14
N PRO A 101 -13.78 -13.81 -14.16
CA PRO A 101 -14.27 -12.52 -13.68
C PRO A 101 -13.16 -11.74 -12.94
N ASP A 102 -13.08 -10.45 -13.21
CA ASP A 102 -12.19 -9.54 -12.49
C ASP A 102 -12.89 -8.87 -11.27
N LEU A 103 -12.17 -7.97 -10.58
CA LEU A 103 -12.72 -7.31 -9.39
C LEU A 103 -13.98 -6.49 -9.70
N LEU A 104 -14.05 -5.83 -10.85
CA LEU A 104 -15.24 -5.07 -11.26
C LEU A 104 -16.44 -6.01 -11.42
N ASP A 105 -16.25 -7.17 -12.06
CA ASP A 105 -17.32 -8.17 -12.22
C ASP A 105 -17.82 -8.70 -10.87
N LEU A 106 -16.89 -8.98 -9.96
CA LEU A 106 -17.21 -9.46 -8.61
C LEU A 106 -18.01 -8.41 -7.82
N LEU A 107 -17.62 -7.14 -7.90
CA LEU A 107 -18.34 -6.05 -7.26
C LEU A 107 -19.73 -5.84 -7.87
N MET A 108 -19.87 -5.94 -9.19
CA MET A 108 -21.15 -5.82 -9.89
C MET A 108 -22.10 -6.98 -9.58
N ALA A 109 -21.57 -8.18 -9.40
CA ALA A 109 -22.33 -9.37 -9.05
C ALA A 109 -22.69 -9.42 -7.56
N GLY A 110 -21.90 -8.77 -6.71
CA GLY A 110 -22.06 -8.77 -5.26
C GLY A 110 -23.40 -8.24 -4.81
N ALA A 111 -24.03 -8.95 -3.87
CA ALA A 111 -25.27 -8.53 -3.23
C ALA A 111 -25.11 -8.61 -1.71
N ASP A 112 -25.74 -7.70 -1.01
CA ASP A 112 -25.81 -7.73 0.45
C ASP A 112 -26.53 -8.99 0.91
N PRO A 113 -25.94 -9.80 1.80
CA PRO A 113 -26.48 -11.11 2.17
C PRO A 113 -27.80 -11.04 2.94
N GLU A 114 -28.09 -9.93 3.60
CA GLU A 114 -29.30 -9.77 4.41
C GLU A 114 -30.45 -9.19 3.56
N SER A 115 -30.18 -8.15 2.77
CA SER A 115 -31.19 -7.42 1.99
C SER A 115 -31.31 -7.89 0.55
N GLY A 116 -30.33 -8.64 0.02
CA GLY A 116 -30.23 -8.97 -1.42
C GLY A 116 -29.92 -7.76 -2.32
N ARG A 117 -29.69 -6.58 -1.75
CA ARG A 117 -29.43 -5.34 -2.49
C ARG A 117 -28.05 -5.38 -3.15
N ARG A 118 -28.02 -4.99 -4.43
CA ARG A 118 -26.76 -4.77 -5.16
C ARG A 118 -26.31 -3.32 -5.04
N MET A 119 -25.02 -3.11 -5.28
CA MET A 119 -24.44 -1.76 -5.29
C MET A 119 -25.02 -0.90 -6.42
N THR A 120 -25.30 0.35 -6.13
CA THR A 120 -25.59 1.38 -7.13
C THR A 120 -24.33 1.71 -7.92
N THR A 121 -24.47 2.37 -9.08
CA THR A 121 -23.30 2.85 -9.87
C THR A 121 -22.39 3.75 -9.05
N ALA A 122 -22.95 4.61 -8.19
CA ALA A 122 -22.17 5.49 -7.34
C ALA A 122 -21.34 4.72 -6.29
N GLU A 123 -21.94 3.70 -5.68
CA GLU A 123 -21.24 2.82 -4.72
C GLU A 123 -20.18 1.99 -5.41
N LEU A 124 -20.45 1.39 -6.57
CA LEU A 124 -19.47 0.67 -7.38
C LEU A 124 -18.28 1.57 -7.72
N ARG A 125 -18.54 2.76 -8.25
CA ARG A 125 -17.50 3.74 -8.57
C ARG A 125 -16.64 4.10 -7.37
N ASP A 126 -17.27 4.45 -6.24
CA ASP A 126 -16.56 4.89 -5.07
C ASP A 126 -15.73 3.73 -4.42
N ASN A 127 -16.21 2.48 -4.51
CA ASN A 127 -15.45 1.29 -4.13
C ASN A 127 -14.25 1.06 -5.07
N LEU A 128 -14.46 1.08 -6.39
CA LEU A 128 -13.37 0.91 -7.36
C LEU A 128 -12.24 1.93 -7.14
N LEU A 129 -12.60 3.19 -6.99
CA LEU A 129 -11.61 4.24 -6.72
C LEU A 129 -10.89 4.03 -5.40
N THR A 130 -11.59 3.55 -4.38
CA THR A 130 -10.99 3.21 -3.08
C THR A 130 -9.97 2.07 -3.23
N PHE A 131 -10.30 0.99 -3.95
CA PHE A 131 -9.38 -0.12 -4.20
C PHE A 131 -8.13 0.33 -4.94
N ILE A 132 -8.29 1.14 -6.00
CA ILE A 132 -7.16 1.61 -6.79
C ILE A 132 -6.25 2.52 -5.93
N VAL A 133 -6.82 3.51 -5.23
CA VAL A 133 -6.04 4.46 -4.42
C VAL A 133 -5.36 3.75 -3.25
N ALA A 134 -6.07 2.85 -2.55
CA ALA A 134 -5.52 2.17 -1.39
C ALA A 134 -4.52 1.07 -1.76
N GLY A 135 -4.71 0.39 -2.91
CA GLY A 135 -3.94 -0.81 -3.27
C GLY A 135 -2.56 -0.51 -3.82
N HIS A 136 -2.39 0.53 -4.65
CA HIS A 136 -1.09 0.72 -5.31
C HIS A 136 -0.04 1.37 -4.41
N GLU A 137 -0.34 2.50 -3.78
CA GLU A 137 0.65 3.26 -3.04
C GLU A 137 1.16 2.54 -1.80
N THR A 138 0.28 1.88 -1.04
CA THR A 138 0.68 1.21 0.21
C THR A 138 1.59 0.01 -0.05
N THR A 139 1.32 -0.77 -1.10
CA THR A 139 2.20 -1.87 -1.52
C THR A 139 3.52 -1.33 -2.08
N ALA A 140 3.49 -0.25 -2.88
CA ALA A 140 4.69 0.40 -3.38
C ALA A 140 5.61 0.89 -2.25
N LEU A 141 5.05 1.51 -1.21
CA LEU A 141 5.79 1.92 -0.02
C LEU A 141 6.42 0.73 0.71
N THR A 142 5.67 -0.34 0.90
CA THR A 142 6.17 -1.57 1.53
C THR A 142 7.37 -2.13 0.76
N LEU A 143 7.25 -2.24 -0.57
CA LEU A 143 8.32 -2.72 -1.44
C LEU A 143 9.55 -1.80 -1.44
N SER A 144 9.32 -0.50 -1.51
CA SER A 144 10.39 0.50 -1.53
C SER A 144 11.20 0.47 -0.24
N TRP A 145 10.53 0.41 0.91
CA TRP A 145 11.20 0.29 2.19
C TRP A 145 11.87 -1.08 2.39
N ALA A 146 11.27 -2.18 1.89
CA ALA A 146 11.91 -3.49 1.92
C ALA A 146 13.22 -3.51 1.10
N LEU A 147 13.20 -2.95 -0.10
CA LEU A 147 14.39 -2.83 -0.96
C LEU A 147 15.45 -1.91 -0.32
N TYR A 148 15.03 -0.80 0.30
CA TYR A 148 15.93 0.07 1.05
C TYR A 148 16.62 -0.67 2.18
N LEU A 149 15.89 -1.39 3.01
CA LEU A 149 16.43 -2.17 4.11
C LEU A 149 17.41 -3.25 3.62
N CYS A 150 17.04 -3.99 2.58
CA CYS A 150 17.92 -4.98 1.94
C CYS A 150 19.18 -4.34 1.33
N ALA A 151 19.12 -3.10 0.84
CA ALA A 151 20.28 -2.41 0.27
C ALA A 151 21.32 -2.04 1.35
N PHE A 152 20.90 -1.85 2.60
CA PHE A 152 21.78 -1.59 3.73
C PHE A 152 22.26 -2.88 4.42
N ASP A 153 21.45 -3.94 4.42
CA ASP A 153 21.81 -5.25 4.96
C ASP A 153 22.06 -6.23 3.80
N GLN A 154 23.33 -6.27 3.36
CA GLN A 154 23.74 -7.09 2.21
C GLN A 154 23.70 -8.59 2.49
N ASP A 155 23.82 -9.00 3.76
CA ASP A 155 23.76 -10.42 4.16
C ASP A 155 22.31 -10.93 4.06
N VAL A 156 21.36 -10.17 4.58
CA VAL A 156 19.92 -10.47 4.41
C VAL A 156 19.52 -10.46 2.94
N GLN A 157 20.02 -9.48 2.16
CA GLN A 157 19.74 -9.43 0.73
C GLN A 157 20.31 -10.66 0.00
N ALA A 158 21.52 -11.07 0.31
CA ALA A 158 22.17 -12.23 -0.30
C ALA A 158 21.40 -13.53 0.02
N ALA A 159 21.02 -13.74 1.28
CA ALA A 159 20.24 -14.90 1.70
C ALA A 159 18.85 -14.93 1.04
N ALA A 160 18.15 -13.79 0.97
CA ALA A 160 16.85 -13.70 0.30
C ALA A 160 16.96 -13.92 -1.22
N ARG A 161 18.07 -13.48 -1.82
CA ARG A 161 18.34 -13.75 -3.22
C ARG A 161 18.61 -15.25 -3.47
N GLU A 162 19.38 -15.91 -2.60
CA GLU A 162 19.62 -17.36 -2.69
C GLU A 162 18.30 -18.13 -2.60
N GLU A 163 17.44 -17.80 -1.64
CA GLU A 163 16.09 -18.37 -1.55
C GLU A 163 15.30 -18.15 -2.84
N ALA A 164 15.23 -16.90 -3.31
CA ALA A 164 14.47 -16.54 -4.50
C ALA A 164 15.01 -17.22 -5.78
N THR A 165 16.32 -17.21 -6.00
CA THR A 165 16.91 -17.87 -7.20
C THR A 165 16.76 -19.38 -7.14
N GLY A 166 16.86 -19.99 -5.95
CA GLY A 166 16.66 -21.44 -5.78
C GLY A 166 15.22 -21.88 -6.13
N VAL A 167 14.22 -21.03 -5.84
CA VAL A 167 12.81 -21.32 -6.12
C VAL A 167 12.45 -20.96 -7.57
N LEU A 168 12.92 -19.83 -8.07
CA LEU A 168 12.43 -19.23 -9.31
C LEU A 168 13.25 -19.61 -10.55
N GLY A 169 14.55 -19.84 -10.41
CA GLY A 169 15.45 -19.85 -11.56
C GLY A 169 15.34 -18.54 -12.34
N ASP A 170 15.11 -18.62 -13.64
CA ASP A 170 15.01 -17.45 -14.54
C ASP A 170 13.59 -16.87 -14.71
N ARG A 171 12.57 -17.48 -14.10
CA ARG A 171 11.18 -17.02 -14.23
C ARG A 171 10.79 -15.99 -13.15
N ALA A 172 9.69 -15.29 -13.37
CA ALA A 172 9.07 -14.49 -12.34
C ALA A 172 8.36 -15.38 -11.31
N ALA A 173 8.23 -14.89 -10.06
CA ALA A 173 7.46 -15.54 -9.01
C ALA A 173 5.96 -15.56 -9.34
N THR A 174 5.28 -16.57 -8.83
CA THR A 174 3.82 -16.73 -8.89
C THR A 174 3.25 -17.02 -7.51
N VAL A 175 1.93 -17.02 -7.38
CA VAL A 175 1.25 -17.36 -6.11
C VAL A 175 1.63 -18.76 -5.61
N ALA A 176 1.90 -19.71 -6.51
CA ALA A 176 2.30 -21.07 -6.14
C ALA A 176 3.67 -21.14 -5.43
N ASP A 177 4.51 -20.13 -5.60
CA ASP A 177 5.86 -20.08 -5.02
C ASP A 177 5.87 -19.54 -3.58
N LEU A 178 4.82 -18.86 -3.14
CA LEU A 178 4.75 -18.20 -1.84
C LEU A 178 5.14 -19.07 -0.65
N PRO A 179 4.72 -20.35 -0.54
CA PRO A 179 5.13 -21.21 0.57
C PRO A 179 6.63 -21.51 0.61
N ALA A 180 7.34 -21.38 -0.52
CA ALA A 180 8.77 -21.64 -0.65
C ALA A 180 9.63 -20.37 -0.49
N LEU A 181 9.04 -19.22 -0.16
CA LEU A 181 9.69 -17.91 -0.02
C LEU A 181 9.54 -17.33 1.41
N PRO A 182 9.84 -18.11 2.47
CA PRO A 182 9.60 -17.68 3.85
C PRO A 182 10.50 -16.51 4.28
N LEU A 183 11.75 -16.40 3.81
CA LEU A 183 12.62 -15.29 4.14
C LEU A 183 12.18 -14.00 3.45
N VAL A 184 11.82 -14.06 2.17
CA VAL A 184 11.26 -12.90 1.45
C VAL A 184 9.99 -12.41 2.14
N ARG A 185 9.13 -13.32 2.60
CA ARG A 185 7.94 -12.96 3.37
C ARG A 185 8.29 -12.26 4.69
N ARG A 186 9.27 -12.75 5.45
CA ARG A 186 9.73 -12.12 6.70
C ARG A 186 10.34 -10.74 6.47
N ILE A 187 11.01 -10.52 5.35
CA ILE A 187 11.49 -9.18 4.95
C ILE A 187 10.34 -8.22 4.74
N VAL A 188 9.27 -8.65 4.08
CA VAL A 188 8.05 -7.84 3.89
C VAL A 188 7.41 -7.50 5.25
N ASP A 189 7.26 -8.49 6.14
CA ASP A 189 6.67 -8.27 7.46
C ASP A 189 7.53 -7.31 8.31
N GLU A 190 8.85 -7.42 8.27
CA GLU A 190 9.76 -6.52 9.00
C GLU A 190 9.77 -5.11 8.40
N ALA A 191 9.68 -4.98 7.07
CA ALA A 191 9.52 -3.68 6.42
C ALA A 191 8.20 -3.00 6.84
N LEU A 192 7.10 -3.75 6.91
CA LEU A 192 5.81 -3.27 7.42
C LEU A 192 5.86 -2.89 8.91
N ARG A 193 6.69 -3.57 9.70
CA ARG A 193 6.93 -3.19 11.09
C ARG A 193 7.69 -1.87 11.19
N MET A 194 8.80 -1.76 10.47
CA MET A 194 9.68 -0.59 10.54
C MET A 194 9.06 0.64 9.87
N TYR A 195 8.40 0.47 8.74
CA TYR A 195 7.82 1.55 7.94
C TYR A 195 6.39 1.22 7.51
N PRO A 196 5.44 1.13 8.47
CA PRO A 196 4.04 0.84 8.12
C PRO A 196 3.48 1.98 7.28
N PRO A 197 2.92 1.72 6.07
CA PRO A 197 2.30 2.76 5.25
C PRO A 197 1.23 3.56 5.99
N ALA A 198 0.38 2.87 6.79
CA ALA A 198 -0.55 3.48 7.73
C ALA A 198 0.13 3.64 9.10
N ALA A 199 0.85 4.75 9.31
CA ALA A 199 1.61 4.97 10.54
C ALA A 199 0.74 5.25 11.78
N PHE A 200 -0.54 5.55 11.58
CA PHE A 200 -1.55 5.60 12.65
C PHE A 200 -2.92 5.18 12.12
N LEU A 201 -3.76 4.73 13.02
CA LEU A 201 -5.19 4.51 12.77
C LEU A 201 -5.99 5.43 13.68
N SER A 202 -7.12 5.97 13.18
CA SER A 202 -8.00 6.80 13.99
C SER A 202 -9.40 6.21 14.07
N ARG A 203 -10.06 6.44 15.19
CA ARG A 203 -11.46 6.09 15.43
C ARG A 203 -12.16 7.25 16.11
N THR A 204 -13.38 7.53 15.70
CA THR A 204 -14.24 8.49 16.40
C THR A 204 -15.14 7.73 17.37
N ALA A 205 -15.15 8.16 18.61
CA ALA A 205 -16.01 7.58 19.64
C ALA A 205 -17.49 7.86 19.31
N MET A 206 -18.29 6.81 19.24
CA MET A 206 -19.73 6.91 18.98
C MET A 206 -20.54 7.05 20.27
N ALA A 207 -19.97 6.63 21.40
CA ALA A 207 -20.56 6.72 22.73
C ALA A 207 -19.49 7.10 23.76
N ALA A 208 -19.91 7.47 24.95
CA ALA A 208 -19.00 7.67 26.08
C ALA A 208 -18.34 6.33 26.45
N ASP A 209 -17.05 6.37 26.75
CA ASP A 209 -16.25 5.20 27.14
C ASP A 209 -15.11 5.64 28.08
N VAL A 210 -14.39 4.67 28.64
CA VAL A 210 -13.18 4.89 29.43
C VAL A 210 -12.04 4.07 28.84
N LEU A 211 -11.02 4.74 28.31
CA LEU A 211 -9.83 4.09 27.75
C LEU A 211 -8.59 4.41 28.61
N CYS A 212 -7.94 3.37 29.14
CA CYS A 212 -6.76 3.52 30.00
C CYS A 212 -6.99 4.50 31.18
N GLY A 213 -8.16 4.46 31.80
CA GLY A 213 -8.53 5.32 32.93
C GLY A 213 -8.87 6.77 32.54
N ARG A 214 -9.00 7.09 31.24
CA ARG A 214 -9.41 8.41 30.75
C ARG A 214 -10.81 8.35 30.14
N GLU A 215 -11.63 9.31 30.49
CA GLU A 215 -12.94 9.49 29.87
C GLU A 215 -12.79 9.84 28.38
N VAL A 216 -13.57 9.17 27.55
CA VAL A 216 -13.72 9.43 26.10
C VAL A 216 -15.18 9.82 25.88
N ARG A 217 -15.40 10.95 25.21
CA ARG A 217 -16.75 11.48 24.92
C ARG A 217 -17.16 11.13 23.48
N PRO A 218 -18.46 11.08 23.19
CA PRO A 218 -18.92 10.98 21.82
C PRO A 218 -18.33 12.10 20.96
N GLY A 219 -17.77 11.73 19.80
CA GLY A 219 -17.09 12.67 18.91
C GLY A 219 -15.58 12.81 19.13
N ASP A 220 -15.04 12.34 20.25
CA ASP A 220 -13.59 12.34 20.49
C ASP A 220 -12.88 11.41 19.50
N THR A 221 -11.68 11.83 19.08
CA THR A 221 -10.83 11.02 18.18
C THR A 221 -9.81 10.24 18.99
N VAL A 222 -9.85 8.92 18.88
CA VAL A 222 -8.84 8.01 19.42
C VAL A 222 -7.84 7.66 18.32
N ILE A 223 -6.57 7.91 18.59
CA ILE A 223 -5.47 7.61 17.65
C ILE A 223 -4.65 6.43 18.17
N LEU A 224 -4.47 5.42 17.31
CA LEU A 224 -3.56 4.30 17.56
C LEU A 224 -2.27 4.55 16.74
N PRO A 225 -1.16 4.89 17.39
CA PRO A 225 0.08 5.25 16.70
C PRO A 225 0.87 3.99 16.30
N ILE A 226 0.54 3.39 15.16
CA ILE A 226 1.10 2.11 14.68
C ILE A 226 2.62 2.18 14.55
N TYR A 227 3.15 3.27 13.97
CA TYR A 227 4.59 3.47 13.83
C TYR A 227 5.32 3.44 15.19
N ALA A 228 4.75 4.09 16.22
CA ALA A 228 5.32 4.07 17.56
C ALA A 228 5.13 2.72 18.27
N LEU A 229 3.98 2.08 18.07
CA LEU A 229 3.69 0.75 18.59
C LEU A 229 4.71 -0.28 18.07
N HIS A 230 4.98 -0.26 16.77
CA HIS A 230 5.93 -1.16 16.13
C HIS A 230 7.40 -0.89 16.50
N ARG A 231 7.69 0.20 17.21
CA ARG A 231 9.02 0.57 17.72
C ARG A 231 9.07 0.66 19.23
N HIS A 232 8.03 0.21 19.92
CA HIS A 232 7.96 0.33 21.38
C HIS A 232 8.97 -0.60 22.05
N ARG A 233 9.93 -0.03 22.80
CA ARG A 233 11.09 -0.76 23.37
C ARG A 233 10.73 -1.83 24.41
N GLN A 234 9.54 -1.75 25.01
CA GLN A 234 9.05 -2.80 25.90
C GLN A 234 8.40 -3.97 25.16
N LEU A 235 8.04 -3.78 23.90
CA LEU A 235 7.37 -4.79 23.08
C LEU A 235 8.32 -5.44 22.07
N TRP A 236 9.31 -4.69 21.61
CA TRP A 236 10.25 -5.13 20.60
C TRP A 236 11.69 -5.05 21.11
N ASP A 237 12.39 -6.14 21.08
CA ASP A 237 13.82 -6.19 21.33
C ASP A 237 14.57 -5.54 20.15
N ASP A 238 15.44 -4.56 20.44
CA ASP A 238 16.15 -3.77 19.43
C ASP A 238 15.24 -3.28 18.28
N PRO A 239 14.25 -2.42 18.56
CA PRO A 239 13.19 -2.08 17.63
C PRO A 239 13.66 -1.32 16.39
N ASP A 240 14.83 -0.70 16.42
CA ASP A 240 15.39 0.08 15.33
C ASP A 240 16.27 -0.78 14.38
N ALA A 241 16.60 -2.01 14.75
CA ALA A 241 17.34 -2.95 13.91
C ALA A 241 16.40 -3.66 12.91
N PHE A 242 16.89 -3.84 11.68
CA PHE A 242 16.24 -4.64 10.65
C PHE A 242 16.55 -6.12 10.89
N ARG A 243 15.57 -6.86 11.36
CA ARG A 243 15.74 -8.29 11.75
C ARG A 243 14.53 -9.10 11.27
N PRO A 244 14.52 -9.59 10.03
CA PRO A 244 13.42 -10.41 9.49
C PRO A 244 13.13 -11.67 10.31
N ASP A 245 14.09 -12.19 11.03
CA ASP A 245 13.95 -13.40 11.85
C ASP A 245 13.00 -13.24 13.05
N ARG A 246 12.59 -12.00 13.38
CA ARG A 246 11.50 -11.75 14.35
C ARG A 246 10.20 -12.45 13.94
N PHE A 247 10.00 -12.63 12.65
CA PHE A 247 8.83 -13.26 12.05
C PHE A 247 9.07 -14.73 11.64
N ALA A 248 10.15 -15.36 12.12
CA ALA A 248 10.43 -16.78 11.85
C ALA A 248 9.38 -17.70 12.47
N ASP A 249 8.93 -17.38 13.68
CA ASP A 249 7.77 -18.01 14.31
C ASP A 249 6.59 -17.03 14.33
N PRO A 250 5.51 -17.29 13.57
CA PRO A 250 4.33 -16.43 13.56
C PRO A 250 3.65 -16.25 14.93
N LYS A 251 3.92 -17.17 15.89
CA LYS A 251 3.38 -17.12 17.25
C LYS A 251 4.23 -16.27 18.20
N ALA A 252 5.47 -15.95 17.83
CA ALA A 252 6.36 -15.15 18.66
C ALA A 252 5.94 -13.69 18.77
N VAL A 253 5.16 -13.19 17.82
CA VAL A 253 4.66 -11.81 17.81
C VAL A 253 3.19 -11.78 18.27
N PRO A 254 2.88 -11.21 19.44
CA PRO A 254 1.51 -11.10 19.93
C PRO A 254 0.61 -10.29 18.99
N ARG A 255 -0.66 -10.68 18.87
CA ARG A 255 -1.63 -10.13 17.92
C ARG A 255 -1.68 -8.60 17.88
N PHE A 256 -1.70 -7.94 19.03
CA PHE A 256 -1.84 -6.47 19.10
C PHE A 256 -0.51 -5.72 19.12
N GLN A 257 0.60 -6.41 19.05
CA GLN A 257 1.93 -5.82 18.95
C GLN A 257 2.28 -5.42 17.52
N TYR A 258 1.70 -6.12 16.52
CA TYR A 258 1.97 -5.93 15.10
C TYR A 258 0.65 -5.76 14.34
N LEU A 259 0.37 -4.52 13.90
CA LEU A 259 -0.92 -4.12 13.33
C LEU A 259 -0.77 -3.35 12.01
N PRO A 260 0.04 -3.80 11.03
CA PRO A 260 0.26 -3.05 9.79
C PRO A 260 -1.01 -2.90 8.96
N PHE A 261 -1.97 -3.80 9.13
CA PHE A 261 -3.27 -3.81 8.44
C PHE A 261 -4.45 -3.46 9.35
N GLY A 262 -4.18 -3.05 10.57
CA GLY A 262 -5.21 -2.85 11.59
C GLY A 262 -5.80 -4.15 12.12
N ASP A 263 -6.93 -4.04 12.82
CA ASP A 263 -7.68 -5.18 13.39
C ASP A 263 -9.17 -4.83 13.56
N GLY A 264 -9.98 -5.86 13.83
CA GLY A 264 -11.44 -5.74 14.07
C GLY A 264 -12.24 -5.50 12.79
N PRO A 265 -13.45 -4.92 12.90
CA PRO A 265 -14.37 -4.75 11.76
C PRO A 265 -13.85 -3.84 10.65
N ARG A 266 -12.76 -3.13 10.89
CA ARG A 266 -12.10 -2.21 9.93
C ARG A 266 -10.70 -2.68 9.53
N ILE A 267 -10.40 -3.97 9.71
CA ILE A 267 -9.16 -4.56 9.18
C ILE A 267 -9.06 -4.36 7.66
N CYS A 268 -7.87 -4.20 7.16
CA CYS A 268 -7.65 -4.03 5.73
C CYS A 268 -8.17 -5.23 4.93
N ILE A 269 -9.12 -5.01 4.04
CA ILE A 269 -9.68 -6.06 3.18
C ILE A 269 -8.65 -6.62 2.19
N GLY A 270 -7.68 -5.77 1.77
CA GLY A 270 -6.62 -6.13 0.82
C GLY A 270 -5.38 -6.76 1.45
N ALA A 271 -5.35 -7.05 2.76
CA ALA A 271 -4.15 -7.50 3.46
C ALA A 271 -3.51 -8.74 2.82
N SER A 272 -4.31 -9.75 2.50
CA SER A 272 -3.83 -10.98 1.85
C SER A 272 -3.29 -10.72 0.46
N PHE A 273 -3.97 -9.91 -0.33
CA PHE A 273 -3.54 -9.52 -1.67
C PHE A 273 -2.22 -8.74 -1.63
N ALA A 274 -2.14 -7.70 -0.81
CA ALA A 274 -0.94 -6.87 -0.67
C ALA A 274 0.30 -7.67 -0.25
N LEU A 275 0.14 -8.62 0.67
CA LEU A 275 1.25 -9.49 1.11
C LEU A 275 1.70 -10.45 0.00
N GLN A 276 0.77 -11.05 -0.74
CA GLN A 276 1.10 -11.90 -1.88
C GLN A 276 1.81 -11.10 -2.96
N GLU A 277 1.27 -9.96 -3.35
CA GLU A 277 1.85 -9.05 -4.34
C GLU A 277 3.26 -8.62 -3.94
N ALA A 278 3.44 -8.17 -2.68
CA ALA A 278 4.74 -7.73 -2.19
C ALA A 278 5.79 -8.84 -2.23
N VAL A 279 5.46 -10.06 -1.79
CA VAL A 279 6.39 -11.20 -1.83
C VAL A 279 6.76 -11.58 -3.27
N ILE A 280 5.79 -11.65 -4.19
CA ILE A 280 6.00 -12.00 -5.59
C ILE A 280 6.92 -10.98 -6.27
N ILE A 281 6.64 -9.68 -6.08
CA ILE A 281 7.46 -8.62 -6.70
C ILE A 281 8.86 -8.61 -6.07
N LEU A 282 8.97 -8.65 -4.73
CA LEU A 282 10.25 -8.59 -4.04
C LEU A 282 11.13 -9.79 -4.40
N ALA A 283 10.60 -11.02 -4.39
CA ALA A 283 11.34 -12.21 -4.79
C ALA A 283 11.83 -12.12 -6.23
N THR A 284 10.96 -11.69 -7.16
CA THR A 284 11.30 -11.52 -8.57
C THR A 284 12.42 -10.50 -8.78
N LEU A 285 12.41 -9.40 -8.00
CA LEU A 285 13.43 -8.37 -8.06
C LEU A 285 14.75 -8.85 -7.47
N LEU A 286 14.74 -9.48 -6.29
CA LEU A 286 15.94 -9.99 -5.63
C LEU A 286 16.61 -11.13 -6.42
N ALA A 287 15.84 -11.97 -7.12
CA ALA A 287 16.41 -13.00 -7.98
C ALA A 287 17.21 -12.42 -9.15
N ARG A 288 16.86 -11.22 -9.63
CA ARG A 288 17.42 -10.64 -10.87
C ARG A 288 18.38 -9.48 -10.67
N PHE A 289 18.25 -8.78 -9.54
CA PHE A 289 18.99 -7.55 -9.29
C PHE A 289 19.62 -7.56 -7.90
N ARG A 290 20.74 -6.85 -7.80
CA ARG A 290 21.35 -6.47 -6.55
C ARG A 290 21.13 -4.98 -6.32
N PHE A 291 20.76 -4.63 -5.09
CA PHE A 291 20.50 -3.27 -4.67
C PHE A 291 21.57 -2.83 -3.67
N SER A 292 22.10 -1.63 -3.84
CA SER A 292 23.08 -1.06 -2.94
C SER A 292 22.71 0.38 -2.59
N ALA A 293 23.01 0.77 -1.36
CA ALA A 293 22.78 2.14 -0.88
C ALA A 293 23.60 3.15 -1.66
N LEU A 294 23.03 4.33 -1.87
CA LEU A 294 23.74 5.49 -2.41
C LEU A 294 24.06 6.45 -1.25
N PRO A 295 25.35 6.72 -0.96
CA PRO A 295 25.73 7.64 0.10
C PRO A 295 25.10 9.03 -0.07
N GLY A 296 24.56 9.59 1.03
CA GLY A 296 23.92 10.90 1.03
C GLY A 296 22.52 10.93 0.41
N ARG A 297 21.92 9.75 0.17
CA ARG A 297 20.56 9.60 -0.39
C ARG A 297 19.64 8.80 0.53
N GLU A 298 19.88 8.85 1.85
CA GLU A 298 19.04 8.17 2.83
C GLU A 298 17.66 8.87 2.89
N PRO A 299 16.56 8.14 2.58
CA PRO A 299 15.22 8.70 2.62
C PRO A 299 14.79 8.98 4.06
N LYS A 300 14.16 10.13 4.28
CA LYS A 300 13.53 10.44 5.57
C LYS A 300 12.07 10.03 5.53
N PRO A 301 11.59 9.23 6.50
CA PRO A 301 10.17 8.93 6.59
C PRO A 301 9.39 10.18 6.97
N VAL A 302 8.43 10.56 6.14
CA VAL A 302 7.55 11.72 6.35
C VAL A 302 6.10 11.27 6.29
N MET A 303 5.33 11.66 7.31
CA MET A 303 3.90 11.41 7.35
C MET A 303 3.16 12.47 6.53
N ILE A 304 2.51 12.02 5.47
CA ILE A 304 1.60 12.85 4.67
C ILE A 304 0.18 12.30 4.85
N LEU A 305 -0.28 11.41 4.00
CA LEU A 305 -1.43 10.52 4.22
C LEU A 305 -0.93 9.14 4.64
N THR A 306 0.15 8.73 4.03
CA THR A 306 0.93 7.52 4.23
C THR A 306 2.34 7.89 4.68
N LEU A 307 3.11 6.93 5.20
CA LEU A 307 4.50 7.12 5.59
C LEU A 307 5.42 7.04 4.37
N ARG A 308 5.64 8.18 3.72
CA ARG A 308 6.41 8.27 2.47
C ARG A 308 7.91 8.52 2.70
N PRO A 309 8.78 8.02 1.83
CA PRO A 309 10.19 8.41 1.78
C PRO A 309 10.32 9.80 1.16
N GLN A 310 10.72 10.80 1.94
CA GLN A 310 10.98 12.14 1.40
C GLN A 310 12.17 12.11 0.44
N GLY A 311 11.94 12.53 -0.79
CA GLY A 311 12.97 12.54 -1.83
C GLY A 311 13.13 11.22 -2.59
N GLY A 312 12.22 10.26 -2.38
CA GLY A 312 12.26 8.94 -3.04
C GLY A 312 13.18 7.94 -2.34
N VAL A 313 13.27 6.74 -2.90
CA VAL A 313 14.20 5.67 -2.46
C VAL A 313 15.21 5.42 -3.58
N TRP A 314 16.31 6.14 -3.55
CA TRP A 314 17.35 6.06 -4.55
C TRP A 314 18.36 4.96 -4.20
N LEU A 315 18.46 3.94 -5.02
CA LEU A 315 19.40 2.84 -4.88
C LEU A 315 20.20 2.63 -6.16
N LYS A 316 21.42 2.14 -6.02
CA LYS A 316 22.16 1.57 -7.13
C LYS A 316 21.54 0.20 -7.45
N VAL A 317 21.26 -0.03 -8.74
CA VAL A 317 20.65 -1.27 -9.24
C VAL A 317 21.63 -1.91 -10.23
N GLU A 318 22.02 -3.13 -9.94
CA GLU A 318 22.91 -3.92 -10.80
C GLU A 318 22.24 -5.24 -11.12
N ARG A 319 22.37 -5.70 -12.38
CA ARG A 319 21.92 -7.02 -12.73
C ARG A 319 22.81 -8.04 -12.04
N ALA A 320 22.21 -9.05 -11.48
CA ALA A 320 22.92 -10.01 -10.65
C ALA A 320 23.10 -11.33 -11.36
#